data_2bd51575ff8692d0b53abac1dc36db33
#
_entry.id   2bd51575ff8692d0b53abac1dc36db33
#
_cell.length_a   1.000
_cell.length_b   1.000
_cell.length_c   1.000
_cell.angle_alpha   90.00
_cell.angle_beta   90.00
_cell.angle_gamma   90.00
#
_symmetry.space_group_name_H-M   'P 1'
#
loop_
_entity.id
_entity.type
_entity.pdbx_description
1 polymer ?
#
loop_
_entity_poly.entity_id
_entity_poly.type
_entity_poly.pdbx_seq_one_letter_code
_entity_poly.pdbx_strand_id
1 'polypeptide(L)'
;METERKIMEVDYFAQVAMTKAVLPTLLKQKSGRVVFISSVAGLIGTQYRATYSAAKAAIHMWANSLRAEVAAQGIHVAVVFPGFVKTNVSLNALTGNGEAQGFQDEAIEQGLDADEFAQQTVKALLQNQEYIVIGGRKEKLGVMLSRLSPSKIGRASCRE
;
A
#
# COMPACT_ATOMS: atom_id res chain seq x y z
N MET A 1 0.32 20.76 8.09
CA MET A 1 1.11 20.66 6.82
C MET A 1 2.47 19.98 7.01
N GLU A 2 3.16 20.14 8.14
CA GLU A 2 4.44 19.46 8.41
C GLU A 2 4.24 17.93 8.52
N THR A 3 3.27 17.50 9.31
CA THR A 3 2.90 16.09 9.47
C THR A 3 2.55 15.44 8.13
N GLU A 4 1.75 16.10 7.30
CA GLU A 4 1.39 15.61 5.97
C GLU A 4 2.61 15.43 5.06
N ARG A 5 3.54 16.38 5.10
CA ARG A 5 4.80 16.27 4.34
C ARG A 5 5.63 15.09 4.82
N LYS A 6 5.73 14.88 6.14
CA LYS A 6 6.45 13.74 6.72
C LYS A 6 5.84 12.39 6.31
N ILE A 7 4.51 12.29 6.29
CA ILE A 7 3.81 11.09 5.81
C ILE A 7 4.13 10.85 4.33
N MET A 8 4.03 11.88 3.49
CA MET A 8 4.36 11.77 2.07
C MET A 8 5.83 11.40 1.84
N GLU A 9 6.74 11.94 2.63
CA GLU A 9 8.17 11.65 2.54
C GLU A 9 8.45 10.16 2.78
N VAL A 10 7.85 9.59 3.83
CA VAL A 10 8.07 8.19 4.20
C VAL A 10 7.30 7.23 3.28
N ASP A 11 6.01 7.49 3.06
CA ASP A 11 5.12 6.53 2.40
C ASP A 11 5.16 6.59 0.87
N TYR A 12 5.63 7.69 0.30
CA TYR A 12 5.72 7.88 -1.15
C TYR A 12 7.15 8.16 -1.61
N PHE A 13 7.76 9.29 -1.21
CA PHE A 13 9.03 9.72 -1.78
C PHE A 13 10.18 8.75 -1.48
N ALA A 14 10.24 8.14 -0.30
CA ALA A 14 11.26 7.15 0.03
C ALA A 14 11.20 5.94 -0.91
N GLN A 15 10.02 5.42 -1.23
CA GLN A 15 9.85 4.29 -2.15
C GLN A 15 10.28 4.67 -3.58
N VAL A 16 9.93 5.88 -4.02
CA VAL A 16 10.35 6.42 -5.34
C VAL A 16 11.87 6.58 -5.39
N ALA A 17 12.48 7.17 -4.37
CA ALA A 17 13.93 7.39 -4.32
C ALA A 17 14.71 6.07 -4.33
N MET A 18 14.31 5.10 -3.51
CA MET A 18 14.91 3.75 -3.51
C MET A 18 14.80 3.09 -4.89
N THR A 19 13.62 3.17 -5.50
CA THR A 19 13.40 2.58 -6.83
C THR A 19 14.30 3.23 -7.88
N LYS A 20 14.38 4.56 -7.92
CA LYS A 20 15.25 5.29 -8.84
C LYS A 20 16.73 4.94 -8.65
N ALA A 21 17.15 4.68 -7.42
CA ALA A 21 18.53 4.31 -7.11
C ALA A 21 18.89 2.91 -7.66
N VAL A 22 17.96 1.94 -7.61
CA VAL A 22 18.24 0.56 -8.06
C VAL A 22 17.87 0.31 -9.53
N LEU A 23 16.95 1.10 -10.09
CA LEU A 23 16.41 0.89 -11.44
C LEU A 23 17.48 0.82 -12.54
N PRO A 24 18.53 1.67 -12.56
CA PRO A 24 19.58 1.59 -13.58
C PRO A 24 20.29 0.22 -13.60
N THR A 25 20.48 -0.38 -12.42
CA THR A 25 21.09 -1.71 -12.31
C THR A 25 20.15 -2.78 -12.87
N LEU A 26 18.86 -2.74 -12.52
CA LEU A 26 17.87 -3.69 -13.03
C LEU A 26 17.72 -3.59 -14.56
N LEU A 27 17.71 -2.37 -15.10
CA LEU A 27 17.66 -2.13 -16.55
C LEU A 27 18.89 -2.71 -17.26
N LYS A 28 20.08 -2.56 -16.69
CA LYS A 28 21.32 -3.15 -17.23
C LYS A 28 21.28 -4.68 -17.20
N GLN A 29 20.73 -5.25 -16.14
CA GLN A 29 20.58 -6.71 -15.97
C GLN A 29 19.49 -7.28 -16.89
N LYS A 30 18.56 -6.46 -17.39
CA LYS A 30 17.34 -6.88 -18.12
C LYS A 30 16.52 -7.89 -17.35
N SER A 31 16.59 -7.86 -16.04
CA SER A 31 15.85 -8.73 -15.15
C SER A 31 15.75 -8.11 -13.75
N GLY A 32 14.65 -8.36 -13.08
CA GLY A 32 14.47 -7.92 -11.71
C GLY A 32 13.00 -7.79 -11.33
N ARG A 33 12.78 -7.58 -10.04
CA ARG A 33 11.45 -7.36 -9.50
C ARG A 33 11.47 -6.19 -8.52
N VAL A 34 10.53 -5.27 -8.72
CA VAL A 34 10.27 -4.16 -7.78
C VAL A 34 8.88 -4.37 -7.19
N VAL A 35 8.81 -4.40 -5.87
CA VAL A 35 7.55 -4.63 -5.15
C VAL A 35 7.26 -3.41 -4.27
N PHE A 36 6.15 -2.75 -4.53
CA PHE A 36 5.70 -1.61 -3.73
C PHE A 36 4.70 -2.07 -2.68
N ILE A 37 4.85 -1.56 -1.47
CA ILE A 37 3.89 -1.78 -0.38
C ILE A 37 2.99 -0.55 -0.28
N SER A 38 1.80 -0.67 -0.85
CA SER A 38 0.71 0.30 -0.71
C SER A 38 -0.19 -0.06 0.49
N SER A 39 -1.48 0.07 0.37
CA SER A 39 -2.50 -0.33 1.36
C SER A 39 -3.87 -0.41 0.68
N VAL A 40 -4.80 -1.15 1.27
CA VAL A 40 -6.23 -1.05 0.93
C VAL A 40 -6.72 0.38 1.11
N ALA A 41 -6.16 1.14 2.07
CA ALA A 41 -6.44 2.57 2.24
C ALA A 41 -6.01 3.45 1.05
N GLY A 42 -5.11 2.98 0.19
CA GLY A 42 -4.76 3.62 -1.08
C GLY A 42 -5.74 3.32 -2.22
N LEU A 43 -6.68 2.41 -2.01
CA LEU A 43 -7.76 2.05 -2.95
C LEU A 43 -9.12 2.58 -2.51
N ILE A 44 -9.32 2.67 -1.19
CA ILE A 44 -10.54 3.15 -0.55
C ILE A 44 -10.11 4.16 0.52
N GLY A 45 -10.53 5.42 0.39
CA GLY A 45 -10.24 6.45 1.40
C GLY A 45 -10.83 6.07 2.75
N THR A 46 -10.06 6.25 3.82
CA THR A 46 -10.46 5.95 5.19
C THR A 46 -10.52 7.23 6.03
N GLN A 47 -11.46 7.27 6.96
CA GLN A 47 -11.65 8.39 7.86
C GLN A 47 -10.38 8.65 8.69
N TYR A 48 -10.07 9.91 8.97
CA TYR A 48 -8.90 10.37 9.73
C TYR A 48 -7.52 10.00 9.15
N ARG A 49 -7.47 9.43 7.93
CA ARG A 49 -6.22 8.99 7.28
C ARG A 49 -6.05 9.55 5.87
N ALA A 50 -6.53 10.78 5.62
CA ALA A 50 -6.55 11.37 4.28
C ALA A 50 -5.16 11.40 3.63
N THR A 51 -4.14 11.91 4.33
CA THR A 51 -2.78 12.01 3.78
C THR A 51 -2.13 10.64 3.60
N TYR A 52 -2.34 9.71 4.53
CA TYR A 52 -1.87 8.33 4.38
C TYR A 52 -2.51 7.64 3.15
N SER A 53 -3.83 7.75 3.01
CA SER A 53 -4.54 7.23 1.85
C SER A 53 -4.04 7.85 0.55
N ALA A 54 -3.80 9.16 0.53
CA ALA A 54 -3.25 9.86 -0.62
C ALA A 54 -1.84 9.37 -0.97
N ALA A 55 -0.94 9.19 0.00
CA ALA A 55 0.42 8.69 -0.21
C ALA A 55 0.40 7.25 -0.78
N LYS A 56 -0.44 6.38 -0.21
CA LYS A 56 -0.59 4.99 -0.67
C LYS A 56 -1.26 4.89 -2.05
N ALA A 57 -2.15 5.80 -2.39
CA ALA A 57 -2.70 5.91 -3.74
C ALA A 57 -1.66 6.44 -4.74
N ALA A 58 -0.87 7.43 -4.34
CA ALA A 58 0.19 8.01 -5.17
C ALA A 58 1.24 6.95 -5.56
N ILE A 59 1.74 6.17 -4.59
CA ILE A 59 2.73 5.12 -4.90
C ILE A 59 2.15 4.01 -5.77
N HIS A 60 0.89 3.65 -5.59
CA HIS A 60 0.19 2.71 -6.47
C HIS A 60 0.17 3.21 -7.92
N MET A 61 -0.24 4.45 -8.15
CA MET A 61 -0.32 4.99 -9.50
C MET A 61 1.06 5.18 -10.12
N TRP A 62 2.05 5.61 -9.35
CA TRP A 62 3.43 5.71 -9.78
C TRP A 62 4.01 4.35 -10.21
N ALA A 63 3.73 3.30 -9.43
CA ALA A 63 4.14 1.92 -9.76
C ALA A 63 3.49 1.40 -11.05
N ASN A 64 2.22 1.75 -11.31
CA ASN A 64 1.54 1.39 -12.55
C ASN A 64 2.20 2.04 -13.78
N SER A 65 2.58 3.32 -13.67
CA SER A 65 3.31 4.01 -14.74
C SER A 65 4.69 3.37 -14.97
N LEU A 66 5.45 3.14 -13.91
CA LEU A 66 6.74 2.46 -14.00
C LEU A 66 6.62 1.07 -14.66
N ARG A 67 5.59 0.30 -14.30
CA ARG A 67 5.35 -1.02 -14.91
C ARG A 67 5.22 -0.92 -16.43
N ALA A 68 4.45 0.03 -16.92
CA ALA A 68 4.30 0.25 -18.35
C ALA A 68 5.61 0.64 -19.04
N GLU A 69 6.44 1.43 -18.34
CA GLU A 69 7.73 1.89 -18.88
C GLU A 69 8.78 0.77 -18.98
N VAL A 70 8.79 -0.18 -18.01
CA VAL A 70 9.86 -1.18 -17.89
C VAL A 70 9.48 -2.61 -18.26
N ALA A 71 8.24 -2.86 -18.66
CA ALA A 71 7.75 -4.20 -18.98
C ALA A 71 8.58 -4.88 -20.07
N ALA A 72 8.96 -4.14 -21.13
CA ALA A 72 9.77 -4.65 -22.23
C ALA A 72 11.23 -4.91 -21.86
N GLN A 73 11.70 -4.43 -20.71
CA GLN A 73 13.07 -4.60 -20.23
C GLN A 73 13.25 -5.80 -19.28
N GLY A 74 12.26 -6.65 -19.15
CA GLY A 74 12.31 -7.84 -18.29
C GLY A 74 12.25 -7.52 -16.79
N ILE A 75 11.74 -6.33 -16.41
CA ILE A 75 11.56 -5.91 -15.02
C ILE A 75 10.10 -6.07 -14.64
N HIS A 76 9.84 -6.83 -13.59
CA HIS A 76 8.51 -7.08 -13.06
C HIS A 76 8.18 -6.09 -11.94
N VAL A 77 7.06 -5.39 -12.06
CA VAL A 77 6.61 -4.42 -11.05
C VAL A 77 5.29 -4.88 -10.44
N ALA A 78 5.28 -5.11 -9.13
CA ALA A 78 4.10 -5.51 -8.37
C ALA A 78 3.75 -4.50 -7.29
N VAL A 79 2.47 -4.40 -6.95
CA VAL A 79 1.97 -3.60 -5.84
C VAL A 79 1.17 -4.49 -4.91
N VAL A 80 1.54 -4.49 -3.64
CA VAL A 80 0.83 -5.18 -2.57
C VAL A 80 -0.04 -4.18 -1.82
N PHE A 81 -1.27 -4.55 -1.57
CA PHE A 81 -2.26 -3.78 -0.83
C PHE A 81 -2.65 -4.54 0.44
N PRO A 82 -1.91 -4.36 1.54
CA PRO A 82 -2.30 -4.92 2.82
C PRO A 82 -3.62 -4.34 3.31
N GLY A 83 -4.48 -5.21 3.86
CA GLY A 83 -5.55 -4.82 4.76
C GLY A 83 -5.01 -4.63 6.18
N PHE A 84 -5.75 -5.07 7.19
CA PHE A 84 -5.27 -5.04 8.56
C PHE A 84 -4.31 -6.21 8.82
N VAL A 85 -3.09 -5.89 9.26
CA VAL A 85 -2.03 -6.85 9.59
C VAL A 85 -1.50 -6.53 10.98
N LYS A 86 -1.34 -7.53 11.84
CA LYS A 86 -0.83 -7.39 13.20
C LYS A 86 0.62 -6.92 13.18
N THR A 87 0.82 -5.64 13.41
CA THR A 87 2.11 -4.97 13.46
C THR A 87 2.04 -3.75 14.39
N ASN A 88 3.16 -3.13 14.67
CA ASN A 88 3.21 -1.91 15.46
C ASN A 88 2.90 -0.63 14.64
N VAL A 89 2.28 -0.77 13.46
CA VAL A 89 2.04 0.35 12.56
C VAL A 89 1.14 1.42 13.17
N SER A 90 0.12 1.02 13.93
CA SER A 90 -0.79 1.97 14.58
C SER A 90 -0.12 2.71 15.75
N LEU A 91 0.73 2.04 16.51
CA LEU A 91 1.51 2.68 17.59
C LEU A 91 2.38 3.82 17.06
N ASN A 92 2.95 3.65 15.86
CA ASN A 92 3.86 4.60 15.23
C ASN A 92 3.16 5.56 14.25
N ALA A 93 1.85 5.41 14.03
CA ALA A 93 1.09 6.29 13.16
C ALA A 93 1.13 7.74 13.69
N LEU A 94 1.29 8.72 12.79
CA LEU A 94 1.34 10.11 13.19
C LEU A 94 -0.07 10.67 13.38
N THR A 95 -0.28 11.32 14.51
CA THR A 95 -1.47 12.13 14.79
C THR A 95 -1.36 13.52 14.14
N GLY A 96 -2.43 14.30 14.17
CA GLY A 96 -2.48 15.63 13.53
C GLY A 96 -1.42 16.62 14.01
N ASN A 97 -0.92 16.46 15.25
CA ASN A 97 0.16 17.26 15.82
C ASN A 97 1.59 16.73 15.52
N GLY A 98 1.68 15.60 14.78
CA GLY A 98 2.96 15.00 14.39
C GLY A 98 3.57 14.04 15.41
N GLU A 99 2.90 13.76 16.52
CA GLU A 99 3.31 12.78 17.51
C GLU A 99 2.83 11.37 17.12
N ALA A 100 3.49 10.34 17.67
CA ALA A 100 3.03 8.97 17.51
C ALA A 100 1.68 8.75 18.21
N GLN A 101 0.80 7.95 17.61
CA GLN A 101 -0.51 7.62 18.17
C GLN A 101 -0.39 6.96 19.55
N GLY A 102 0.60 6.08 19.75
CA GLY A 102 0.92 5.50 21.05
C GLY A 102 -0.04 4.40 21.55
N PHE A 103 -1.09 4.09 20.81
CA PHE A 103 -2.00 2.98 21.13
C PHE A 103 -2.28 2.11 19.90
N GLN A 104 -2.64 0.86 20.15
CA GLN A 104 -2.92 -0.11 19.10
C GLN A 104 -4.38 0.00 18.64
N ASP A 105 -4.60 0.10 17.32
CA ASP A 105 -5.94 0.03 16.75
C ASP A 105 -6.48 -1.40 16.87
N GLU A 106 -7.70 -1.58 17.36
CA GLU A 106 -8.34 -2.89 17.50
C GLU A 106 -8.42 -3.66 16.17
N ALA A 107 -8.70 -2.98 15.07
CA ALA A 107 -8.73 -3.59 13.74
C ALA A 107 -7.36 -4.15 13.32
N ILE A 108 -6.25 -3.51 13.72
CA ILE A 108 -4.89 -4.01 13.51
C ILE A 108 -4.62 -5.22 14.40
N GLU A 109 -5.05 -5.17 15.65
CA GLU A 109 -4.88 -6.26 16.63
C GLU A 109 -5.63 -7.53 16.21
N GLN A 110 -6.79 -7.38 15.57
CA GLN A 110 -7.58 -8.47 14.99
C GLN A 110 -7.20 -8.79 13.53
N GLY A 111 -6.20 -8.12 12.98
CA GLY A 111 -5.75 -8.29 11.62
C GLY A 111 -5.07 -9.64 11.36
N LEU A 112 -4.68 -9.85 10.11
CA LEU A 112 -3.92 -11.02 9.69
C LEU A 112 -2.57 -11.07 10.38
N ASP A 113 -2.12 -12.27 10.73
CA ASP A 113 -0.76 -12.45 11.26
C ASP A 113 0.31 -12.02 10.25
N ALA A 114 1.42 -11.42 10.73
CA ALA A 114 2.44 -10.88 9.87
C ALA A 114 3.17 -11.95 9.04
N ASP A 115 3.40 -13.14 9.62
CA ASP A 115 4.04 -14.25 8.90
C ASP A 115 3.10 -14.83 7.85
N GLU A 116 1.82 -14.95 8.16
CA GLU A 116 0.81 -15.39 7.20
C GLU A 116 0.68 -14.39 6.05
N PHE A 117 0.67 -13.08 6.33
CA PHE A 117 0.69 -12.03 5.33
C PHE A 117 1.92 -12.15 4.41
N ALA A 118 3.11 -12.36 4.99
CA ALA A 118 4.35 -12.52 4.24
C ALA A 118 4.30 -13.75 3.33
N GLN A 119 3.83 -14.90 3.83
CA GLN A 119 3.68 -16.12 3.04
C GLN A 119 2.71 -15.93 1.86
N GLN A 120 1.56 -15.30 2.08
CA GLN A 120 0.60 -15.00 1.01
C GLN A 120 1.20 -14.05 -0.02
N THR A 121 1.97 -13.05 0.41
CA THR A 121 2.65 -12.10 -0.46
C THR A 121 3.66 -12.82 -1.36
N VAL A 122 4.56 -13.62 -0.77
CA VAL A 122 5.58 -14.37 -1.52
C VAL A 122 4.92 -15.32 -2.52
N LYS A 123 3.88 -16.05 -2.10
CA LYS A 123 3.12 -16.95 -2.99
C LYS A 123 2.54 -16.22 -4.20
N ALA A 124 1.93 -15.05 -4.00
CA ALA A 124 1.37 -14.25 -5.08
C ALA A 124 2.47 -13.72 -6.04
N LEU A 125 3.61 -13.30 -5.49
CA LEU A 125 4.77 -12.85 -6.27
C LEU A 125 5.37 -13.96 -7.11
N LEU A 126 5.45 -15.20 -6.59
CA LEU A 126 5.91 -16.38 -7.33
C LEU A 126 4.96 -16.75 -8.47
N GLN A 127 3.69 -16.39 -8.37
CA GLN A 127 2.69 -16.54 -9.43
C GLN A 127 2.67 -15.35 -10.41
N ASN A 128 3.65 -14.44 -10.32
CA ASN A 128 3.76 -13.23 -11.14
C ASN A 128 2.53 -12.30 -11.05
N GLN A 129 1.82 -12.30 -9.93
CA GLN A 129 0.74 -11.35 -9.73
C GLN A 129 1.32 -9.94 -9.56
N GLU A 130 0.71 -8.96 -10.21
CA GLU A 130 1.14 -7.56 -10.20
C GLU A 130 0.29 -6.66 -9.30
N TYR A 131 -0.92 -7.10 -8.98
CA TYR A 131 -1.89 -6.40 -8.15
C TYR A 131 -2.36 -7.34 -7.04
N ILE A 132 -1.79 -7.20 -5.86
CA ILE A 132 -1.88 -8.20 -4.79
C ILE A 132 -2.63 -7.60 -3.60
N VAL A 133 -3.90 -7.97 -3.41
CA VAL A 133 -4.69 -7.56 -2.23
C VAL A 133 -4.68 -8.69 -1.21
N ILE A 134 -4.10 -8.42 -0.04
CA ILE A 134 -4.04 -9.37 1.08
C ILE A 134 -4.69 -8.73 2.30
N GLY A 135 -5.73 -9.36 2.80
CA GLY A 135 -6.52 -8.91 3.93
C GLY A 135 -7.70 -9.83 4.15
N GLY A 136 -8.58 -9.46 5.07
CA GLY A 136 -9.81 -10.18 5.36
C GLY A 136 -10.83 -10.16 4.22
N ARG A 137 -11.91 -10.90 4.39
CA ARG A 137 -12.98 -10.97 3.38
C ARG A 137 -13.67 -9.61 3.18
N LYS A 138 -13.82 -8.83 4.25
CA LYS A 138 -14.47 -7.51 4.21
C LYS A 138 -13.66 -6.52 3.37
N GLU A 139 -12.33 -6.46 3.56
CA GLU A 139 -11.44 -5.58 2.82
C GLU A 139 -11.41 -5.95 1.33
N LYS A 140 -11.28 -7.25 1.01
CA LYS A 140 -11.30 -7.74 -0.38
C LYS A 140 -12.61 -7.40 -1.09
N LEU A 141 -13.75 -7.61 -0.41
CA LEU A 141 -15.06 -7.26 -0.95
C LEU A 141 -15.19 -5.74 -1.12
N GLY A 142 -14.74 -4.94 -0.15
CA GLY A 142 -14.73 -3.49 -0.22
C GLY A 142 -13.94 -2.98 -1.43
N VAL A 143 -12.74 -3.52 -1.65
CA VAL A 143 -11.92 -3.19 -2.84
C VAL A 143 -12.64 -3.53 -4.14
N MET A 144 -13.28 -4.70 -4.21
CA MET A 144 -14.04 -5.09 -5.41
C MET A 144 -15.22 -4.14 -5.66
N LEU A 145 -16.00 -3.86 -4.63
CA LEU A 145 -17.17 -2.98 -4.74
C LEU A 145 -16.79 -1.52 -5.03
N SER A 146 -15.66 -1.03 -4.52
CA SER A 146 -15.19 0.33 -4.79
C SER A 146 -14.88 0.57 -6.27
N ARG A 147 -14.50 -0.46 -7.00
CA ARG A 147 -14.28 -0.39 -8.46
C ARG A 147 -15.59 -0.32 -9.25
N LEU A 148 -16.65 -0.95 -8.74
CA LEU A 148 -17.96 -0.97 -9.39
C LEU A 148 -18.81 0.25 -9.04
N SER A 149 -18.69 0.77 -7.83
CA SER A 149 -19.48 1.92 -7.36
C SER A 149 -18.68 2.76 -6.34
N PRO A 150 -17.72 3.59 -6.80
CA PRO A 150 -16.84 4.36 -5.91
C PRO A 150 -17.59 5.28 -4.94
N SER A 151 -18.68 5.92 -5.42
CA SER A 151 -19.48 6.87 -4.64
C SER A 151 -20.26 6.22 -3.46
N LYS A 152 -20.61 4.96 -3.58
CA LYS A 152 -21.36 4.25 -2.51
C LYS A 152 -20.41 3.78 -1.41
N ILE A 153 -19.23 3.33 -1.76
CA ILE A 153 -18.22 2.82 -0.79
C ILE A 153 -17.66 3.96 0.05
N GLY A 154 -17.32 5.11 -0.53
CA GLY A 154 -16.83 6.27 0.22
C GLY A 154 -17.81 6.76 1.32
N ARG A 155 -19.12 6.52 1.17
CA ARG A 155 -20.11 6.82 2.20
C ARG A 155 -20.27 5.71 3.24
N ALA A 156 -20.01 4.45 2.89
CA ALA A 156 -20.12 3.31 3.80
C ALA A 156 -18.98 3.29 4.81
N SER A 157 -17.76 3.67 4.43
CA SER A 157 -16.60 3.76 5.33
C SER A 157 -16.67 4.91 6.35
N CYS A 158 -17.71 5.77 6.27
CA CYS A 158 -17.94 6.89 7.20
C CYS A 158 -19.00 6.60 8.28
N ARG A 159 -19.50 5.37 8.41
CA ARG A 159 -20.64 5.02 9.27
C ARG A 159 -20.29 4.06 10.43
N GLU A 160 -19.02 3.95 10.79
CA GLU A 160 -18.60 3.25 12.01
C GLU A 160 -17.99 4.22 13.01
#